data_c06e0f85fa6ed81b4bd86be71b04360f
#
_entry.id   c06e0f85fa6ed81b4bd86be71b04360f
#
_cell.length_a   1.000
_cell.length_b   1.000
_cell.length_c   1.000
_cell.angle_alpha   90.00
_cell.angle_beta   90.00
_cell.angle_gamma   90.00
#
_symmetry.space_group_name_H-M   'P 1'
#
loop_
_entity.id
_entity.type
_entity.pdbx_description
1 polymer ?
#
loop_
_entity_poly.entity_id
_entity_poly.type
_entity_poly.pdbx_seq_one_letter_code
_entity_poly.pdbx_strand_id
1 'polypeptide(L)'
;METLIAISRWLAKQHVVTWCVQQEGELWCANAFYLFDAQKVAFYILTEEKTRHAQMSGPQAAVAGTVNGQPKTVALIRGVQFKGEI
;
A
#
# COMPACT_ATOMS: atom_id res chain seq x y z
N MET A 1 -15.44 -0.79 -13.85
CA MET A 1 -16.19 -0.76 -12.57
C MET A 1 -16.14 -2.09 -11.85
N GLU A 2 -16.43 -3.20 -12.53
CA GLU A 2 -16.36 -4.52 -11.90
C GLU A 2 -14.95 -4.86 -11.41
N THR A 3 -13.94 -4.45 -12.17
CA THR A 3 -12.54 -4.68 -11.79
C THR A 3 -12.19 -3.95 -10.48
N LEU A 4 -12.61 -2.70 -10.34
CA LEU A 4 -12.35 -1.95 -9.12
C LEU A 4 -13.08 -2.56 -7.92
N ILE A 5 -14.30 -3.05 -8.12
CA ILE A 5 -15.06 -3.71 -7.06
C ILE A 5 -14.33 -4.98 -6.62
N ALA A 6 -13.85 -5.78 -7.57
CA ALA A 6 -13.14 -7.02 -7.26
C ALA A 6 -11.84 -6.73 -6.50
N ILE A 7 -11.07 -5.73 -6.93
CA ILE A 7 -9.84 -5.32 -6.27
C ILE A 7 -10.14 -4.83 -4.85
N SER A 8 -11.18 -4.01 -4.69
CA SER A 8 -11.54 -3.46 -3.38
C SER A 8 -11.95 -4.56 -2.39
N ARG A 9 -12.69 -5.54 -2.86
CA ARG A 9 -13.09 -6.69 -2.01
C ARG A 9 -11.87 -7.51 -1.61
N TRP A 10 -10.94 -7.73 -2.53
CA TRP A 10 -9.73 -8.47 -2.23
C TRP A 10 -8.86 -7.70 -1.23
N LEU A 11 -8.67 -6.39 -1.42
CA LEU A 11 -7.89 -5.54 -0.52
C LEU A 11 -8.49 -5.50 0.88
N ALA A 12 -9.81 -5.55 1.01
CA ALA A 12 -10.47 -5.56 2.31
C ALA A 12 -10.17 -6.82 3.13
N LYS A 13 -9.76 -7.89 2.47
CA LYS A 13 -9.41 -9.16 3.13
C LYS A 13 -7.95 -9.26 3.50
N GLN A 14 -7.10 -8.38 2.96
CA GLN A 14 -5.69 -8.35 3.29
C GLN A 14 -5.44 -7.33 4.38
N HIS A 15 -4.27 -7.36 4.98
CA HIS A 15 -3.99 -6.54 6.16
C HIS A 15 -2.74 -5.70 6.04
N VAL A 16 -1.78 -6.12 5.24
CA VAL A 16 -0.46 -5.49 5.20
C VAL A 16 -0.17 -4.99 3.79
N VAL A 17 0.27 -3.75 3.72
CA VAL A 17 0.79 -3.15 2.50
C VAL A 17 2.30 -2.98 2.64
N THR A 18 3.02 -3.30 1.57
CA THR A 18 4.42 -2.94 1.41
C THR A 18 4.47 -1.70 0.52
N TRP A 19 5.10 -0.65 0.99
CA TRP A 19 5.13 0.59 0.24
C TRP A 19 6.50 1.23 0.29
N CYS A 20 6.83 1.93 -0.78
CA CYS A 20 8.07 2.65 -0.94
C CYS A 20 7.76 4.13 -1.04
N VAL A 21 8.47 4.94 -0.30
CA VAL A 21 8.35 6.40 -0.39
C VAL A 21 9.64 6.96 -0.95
N GLN A 22 9.51 7.95 -1.83
CA GLN A 22 10.65 8.65 -2.40
C GLN A 22 10.59 10.12 -1.99
N GLN A 23 11.71 10.64 -1.51
CA GLN A 23 11.84 12.05 -1.21
C GLN A 23 13.29 12.47 -1.33
N GLU A 24 13.52 13.56 -2.06
CA GLU A 24 14.86 14.15 -2.24
C GLU A 24 15.90 13.14 -2.73
N GLY A 25 15.48 12.26 -3.63
CA GLY A 25 16.39 11.27 -4.22
C GLY A 25 16.59 10.02 -3.37
N GLU A 26 15.99 9.93 -2.19
CA GLU A 26 16.06 8.74 -1.35
C GLU A 26 14.81 7.88 -1.50
N LEU A 27 14.99 6.58 -1.34
CA LEU A 27 13.91 5.59 -1.39
C LEU A 27 13.95 4.78 -0.11
N TRP A 28 12.78 4.50 0.43
CA TRP A 28 12.67 3.67 1.63
C TRP A 28 11.40 2.84 1.56
N CYS A 29 11.52 1.55 1.85
CA CYS A 29 10.38 0.62 1.83
C CYS A 29 9.98 0.23 3.24
N ALA A 30 8.70 0.02 3.44
CA ALA A 30 8.16 -0.36 4.73
C ALA A 30 6.91 -1.22 4.56
N ASN A 31 6.58 -1.96 5.60
CA ASN A 31 5.32 -2.69 5.69
C ASN A 31 4.46 -2.05 6.78
N ALA A 32 3.16 -2.02 6.56
CA ALA A 32 2.24 -1.47 7.53
C ALA A 32 0.87 -2.12 7.42
N PHE A 33 0.12 -2.15 8.51
CA PHE A 33 -1.30 -2.45 8.44
C PHE A 33 -2.03 -1.29 7.78
N TYR A 34 -3.09 -1.59 7.06
CA TYR A 34 -3.82 -0.56 6.34
C TYR A 34 -5.33 -0.78 6.40
N LEU A 35 -6.05 0.31 6.16
CA LEU A 35 -7.46 0.29 5.81
C LEU A 35 -7.59 0.87 4.41
N PHE A 36 -8.40 0.24 3.57
CA PHE A 36 -8.61 0.72 2.20
C PHE A 36 -10.00 1.33 2.07
N ASP A 37 -10.04 2.56 1.55
CA ASP A 37 -11.30 3.25 1.26
C ASP A 37 -11.56 3.14 -0.24
N ALA A 38 -12.56 2.32 -0.61
CA ALA A 38 -12.89 2.07 -2.01
C ALA A 38 -13.49 3.31 -2.71
N GLN A 39 -14.16 4.17 -1.98
CA GLN A 39 -14.76 5.37 -2.57
C GLN A 39 -13.69 6.39 -2.96
N LYS A 40 -12.70 6.58 -2.11
CA LYS A 40 -11.61 7.52 -2.35
C LYS A 40 -10.42 6.90 -3.04
N VAL A 41 -10.42 5.57 -3.17
CA VAL A 41 -9.28 4.79 -3.67
C VAL A 41 -8.02 5.18 -2.91
N ALA A 42 -8.08 5.02 -1.59
CA ALA A 42 -7.03 5.48 -0.70
C ALA A 42 -6.69 4.43 0.34
N PHE A 43 -5.40 4.37 0.69
CA PHE A 43 -4.92 3.57 1.81
C PHE A 43 -4.69 4.48 3.01
N TYR A 44 -5.21 4.08 4.16
CA TYR A 44 -4.93 4.74 5.43
C TYR A 44 -4.01 3.85 6.23
N ILE A 45 -2.87 4.41 6.60
CA ILE A 45 -1.80 3.68 7.28
C ILE A 45 -1.53 4.34 8.62
N LEU A 46 -1.48 3.52 9.67
CA LEU A 46 -1.06 3.98 10.99
C LEU A 46 0.40 3.64 11.18
N THR A 47 1.22 4.64 11.47
CA THR A 47 2.65 4.45 11.66
C THR A 47 3.17 5.40 12.75
N GLU A 48 4.32 5.06 13.32
CA GLU A 48 4.95 5.92 14.33
C GLU A 48 5.77 7.01 13.65
N GLU A 49 5.72 8.21 14.22
CA GLU A 49 6.41 9.39 13.68
C GLU A 49 7.92 9.22 13.59
N LYS A 50 8.50 8.39 14.46
CA LYS A 50 9.94 8.20 14.54
C LYS A 50 10.50 7.28 13.46
N THR A 51 9.65 6.56 12.74
CA THR A 51 10.10 5.64 11.72
C THR A 51 10.62 6.40 10.50
N ARG A 52 11.54 5.77 9.76
CA ARG A 52 12.10 6.41 8.57
C ARG A 52 11.04 6.67 7.50
N HIS A 53 10.16 5.71 7.28
CA HIS A 53 9.12 5.89 6.27
C HIS A 53 8.15 7.01 6.65
N ALA A 54 7.85 7.18 7.95
CA ALA A 54 7.01 8.28 8.39
C ALA A 54 7.68 9.64 8.21
N GLN A 55 8.98 9.72 8.47
CA GLN A 55 9.74 10.95 8.30
C GLN A 55 9.86 11.35 6.84
N MET A 56 9.92 10.37 5.94
CA MET A 56 9.98 10.63 4.51
C MET A 56 8.61 10.90 3.89
N SER A 57 7.53 10.64 4.61
CA SER A 57 6.16 10.79 4.11
C SER A 57 5.66 12.21 4.35
N GLY A 58 6.08 13.13 3.52
CA GLY A 58 5.57 14.49 3.55
C GLY A 58 4.46 14.70 2.52
N PRO A 59 3.83 15.89 2.51
CA PRO A 59 2.85 16.22 1.49
C PRO A 59 3.46 16.07 0.09
N GLN A 60 2.73 15.42 -0.80
CA GLN A 60 3.14 15.20 -2.18
C GLN A 60 4.32 14.27 -2.36
N ALA A 61 4.72 13.52 -1.33
CA ALA A 61 5.75 12.51 -1.51
C ALA A 61 5.24 11.41 -2.44
N ALA A 62 6.07 11.01 -3.39
CA ALA A 62 5.71 9.94 -4.33
C ALA A 62 5.84 8.59 -3.64
N VAL A 63 4.86 7.72 -3.86
CA VAL A 63 4.86 6.39 -3.29
C VAL A 63 4.50 5.36 -4.35
N ALA A 64 5.02 4.15 -4.14
CA ALA A 64 4.60 2.99 -4.89
C ALA A 64 4.52 1.83 -3.91
N GLY A 65 3.65 0.90 -4.16
CA GLY A 65 3.50 -0.19 -3.22
C GLY A 65 2.83 -1.41 -3.82
N THR A 66 2.73 -2.43 -2.98
CA THR A 66 2.11 -3.68 -3.36
C THR A 66 1.44 -4.32 -2.15
N VAL A 67 0.31 -4.98 -2.42
CA VAL A 67 -0.37 -5.82 -1.45
C VAL A 67 -0.39 -7.22 -2.02
N ASN A 68 0.14 -8.18 -1.29
CA ASN A 68 0.22 -9.56 -1.73
C ASN A 68 -0.57 -10.46 -0.80
N GLY A 69 -1.29 -11.42 -1.39
CA GLY A 69 -1.84 -12.53 -0.63
C GLY A 69 -0.74 -13.54 -0.32
N GLN A 70 -1.03 -14.44 0.62
CA GLN A 70 -0.11 -15.52 0.95
C GLN A 70 -0.80 -16.86 0.76
N PRO A 71 -1.00 -17.29 -0.49
CA PRO A 71 -1.65 -18.56 -0.76
C PRO A 71 -0.73 -19.73 -0.45
N LYS A 72 -1.33 -20.90 -0.30
CA LYS A 72 -0.57 -22.12 -0.03
C LYS A 72 0.22 -22.62 -1.23
N THR A 73 -0.19 -22.25 -2.43
CA THR A 73 0.47 -22.69 -3.66
C THR A 73 0.79 -21.49 -4.55
N VAL A 74 1.84 -21.64 -5.34
CA VAL A 74 2.28 -20.60 -6.28
C VAL A 74 1.19 -20.26 -7.29
N ALA A 75 0.39 -21.23 -7.69
CA ALA A 75 -0.68 -21.02 -8.68
C ALA A 75 -1.76 -20.06 -8.19
N LEU A 76 -1.86 -19.84 -6.88
CA LEU A 76 -2.89 -18.97 -6.30
C LEU A 76 -2.33 -17.60 -5.89
N ILE A 77 -1.09 -17.29 -6.25
CA ILE A 77 -0.51 -15.98 -5.92
C ILE A 77 -1.33 -14.87 -6.60
N ARG A 78 -1.69 -13.88 -5.80
CA ARG A 78 -2.37 -12.68 -6.25
C ARG A 78 -1.76 -11.47 -5.58
N GLY A 79 -1.74 -10.36 -6.29
CA GLY A 79 -1.24 -9.13 -5.75
C GLY A 79 -1.81 -7.93 -6.47
N VAL A 80 -1.74 -6.79 -5.80
CA VAL A 80 -2.11 -5.49 -6.36
C VAL A 80 -0.91 -4.57 -6.20
N GLN A 81 -0.50 -3.96 -7.32
CA GLN A 81 0.54 -2.94 -7.29
C GLN A 81 -0.08 -1.59 -7.55
N PHE A 82 0.48 -0.56 -6.93
CA PHE A 82 -0.04 0.79 -7.09
C PHE A 82 1.08 1.81 -7.01
N LYS A 83 0.78 3.00 -7.50
CA LYS A 83 1.60 4.19 -7.28
C LYS A 83 0.68 5.35 -6.96
N GLY A 84 1.22 6.35 -6.29
CA GLY A 84 0.43 7.51 -5.90
C GLY A 84 1.25 8.53 -5.17
N GLU A 85 0.57 9.36 -4.41
CA GLU A 85 1.22 10.36 -3.58
C GLU A 85 0.48 10.51 -2.26
N ILE A 86 1.18 11.09 -1.32
CA ILE A 86 0.62 11.37 0.00
C ILE A 86 -0.08 12.73 0.00
#